data_3b7da627730e9fbe914bb5ad6412a0bc
#
_entry.id   3b7da627730e9fbe914bb5ad6412a0bc
#
_cell.length_a   1.000
_cell.length_b   1.000
_cell.length_c   1.000
_cell.angle_alpha   90.00
_cell.angle_beta   90.00
_cell.angle_gamma   90.00
#
_symmetry.space_group_name_H-M   'P 1'
#
loop_
_entity.id
_entity.type
_entity.pdbx_description
1 polymer ?
#
loop_
_entity_poly.entity_id
_entity_poly.type
_entity_poly.pdbx_seq_one_letter_code
_entity_poly.pdbx_strand_id
1 'polypeptide(L)'
;LPVVTVRPFNVYGPGQTGEGAIQIFISKALKDEMITIHGDGAQIRAWCYVDDFVDCILRCLKSDNAVGESFNIGNPRAVITILGLAQAVCRVLNSKSAITFVPELSADIAIRIPSVKKCSDLLSFRAKVDLDEGIENTAVWIKENL
;
A
#
# COMPACT_ATOMS: atom_id res chain seq x y z
N LEU A 1 -0.58 -31.29 -5.43
CA LEU A 1 -1.14 -30.08 -6.04
C LEU A 1 -0.08 -29.02 -6.24
N PRO A 2 0.00 -28.37 -7.40
CA PRO A 2 0.88 -27.22 -7.61
C PRO A 2 0.32 -26.02 -6.84
N VAL A 3 0.89 -25.71 -5.66
CA VAL A 3 0.43 -24.64 -4.78
C VAL A 3 1.49 -23.56 -4.66
N VAL A 4 1.08 -22.30 -4.70
CA VAL A 4 1.91 -21.13 -4.42
C VAL A 4 1.28 -20.33 -3.29
N THR A 5 2.08 -19.95 -2.30
CA THR A 5 1.60 -19.09 -1.22
C THR A 5 2.03 -17.65 -1.47
N VAL A 6 1.11 -16.70 -1.38
CA VAL A 6 1.40 -15.28 -1.48
C VAL A 6 1.05 -14.55 -0.19
N ARG A 7 1.91 -13.62 0.24
CA ARG A 7 1.71 -12.77 1.42
C ARG A 7 1.72 -11.31 0.97
N PRO A 8 0.54 -10.66 0.88
CA PRO A 8 0.44 -9.26 0.49
C PRO A 8 0.94 -8.33 1.60
N PHE A 9 1.64 -7.25 1.21
CA PHE A 9 2.10 -6.20 2.12
C PHE A 9 1.46 -4.86 1.74
N ASN A 10 0.49 -4.41 2.56
CA ASN A 10 -0.22 -3.13 2.42
C ASN A 10 -0.60 -2.81 0.97
N VAL A 11 -1.29 -3.75 0.33
CA VAL A 11 -1.81 -3.55 -1.03
C VAL A 11 -2.93 -2.52 -0.99
N TYR A 12 -2.90 -1.58 -1.93
CA TYR A 12 -3.90 -0.52 -2.05
C TYR A 12 -4.19 -0.19 -3.51
N GLY A 13 -5.30 0.49 -3.77
CA GLY A 13 -5.66 0.92 -5.10
C GLY A 13 -7.17 1.01 -5.33
N PRO A 14 -7.60 1.21 -6.58
CA PRO A 14 -8.99 1.17 -6.99
C PRO A 14 -9.73 -0.07 -6.50
N GLY A 15 -10.98 0.11 -6.08
CA GLY A 15 -11.82 -1.01 -5.62
C GLY A 15 -11.53 -1.51 -4.21
N GLN A 16 -10.55 -0.95 -3.50
CA GLN A 16 -10.31 -1.33 -2.10
C GLN A 16 -11.54 -0.99 -1.25
N THR A 17 -12.03 -1.99 -0.52
CA THR A 17 -13.08 -1.83 0.48
C THR A 17 -12.49 -1.98 1.88
N GLY A 18 -13.12 -1.32 2.88
CA GLY A 18 -12.69 -1.41 4.27
C GLY A 18 -11.77 -0.28 4.75
N GLU A 19 -11.13 -0.48 5.90
CA GLU A 19 -10.48 0.58 6.69
C GLU A 19 -8.96 0.69 6.45
N GLY A 20 -8.52 0.69 5.20
CA GLY A 20 -7.11 0.91 4.87
C GLY A 20 -6.68 2.36 5.09
N ALA A 21 -5.59 2.62 5.84
CA ALA A 21 -5.14 3.97 6.17
C ALA A 21 -4.99 4.86 4.92
N ILE A 22 -4.38 4.36 3.85
CA ILE A 22 -4.16 5.14 2.62
C ILE A 22 -5.48 5.55 1.96
N GLN A 23 -6.47 4.65 1.92
CA GLN A 23 -7.78 4.94 1.34
C GLN A 23 -8.54 5.97 2.17
N ILE A 24 -8.51 5.83 3.50
CA ILE A 24 -9.11 6.80 4.42
C ILE A 24 -8.47 8.17 4.24
N PHE A 25 -7.14 8.24 4.16
CA PHE A 25 -6.42 9.50 3.99
C PHE A 25 -6.76 10.17 2.66
N ILE A 26 -6.79 9.40 1.55
CA ILE A 26 -7.19 9.91 0.23
C ILE A 26 -8.63 10.42 0.28
N SER A 27 -9.57 9.64 0.82
CA SER A 27 -10.98 10.04 0.89
C SER A 27 -11.19 11.31 1.68
N LYS A 28 -10.48 11.48 2.80
CA LYS A 28 -10.52 12.70 3.61
C LYS A 28 -9.85 13.88 2.91
N ALA A 29 -8.69 13.66 2.30
CA ALA A 29 -7.97 14.69 1.57
C ALA A 29 -8.76 15.24 0.37
N LEU A 30 -9.53 14.40 -0.33
CA LEU A 30 -10.40 14.82 -1.42
C LEU A 30 -11.53 15.76 -0.99
N LYS A 31 -11.87 15.75 0.31
CA LYS A 31 -12.93 16.56 0.90
C LYS A 31 -12.39 17.70 1.78
N ASP A 32 -11.08 17.87 1.85
CA ASP A 32 -10.39 18.75 2.79
C ASP A 32 -10.77 18.49 4.27
N GLU A 33 -11.19 17.25 4.58
CA GLU A 33 -11.50 16.80 5.93
C GLU A 33 -10.23 16.50 6.73
N MET A 34 -10.31 16.63 8.06
CA MET A 34 -9.20 16.37 8.96
C MET A 34 -8.75 14.89 8.90
N ILE A 35 -7.46 14.65 8.65
CA ILE A 35 -6.83 13.33 8.67
C ILE A 35 -6.39 13.00 10.09
N THR A 36 -6.85 11.86 10.61
CA THR A 36 -6.55 11.39 11.96
C THR A 36 -5.53 10.28 11.92
N ILE A 37 -4.46 10.41 12.71
CA ILE A 37 -3.39 9.42 12.87
C ILE A 37 -3.46 8.85 14.29
N HIS A 38 -3.41 7.52 14.41
CA HIS A 38 -3.29 6.83 15.69
C HIS A 38 -1.82 6.77 16.12
N GLY A 39 -1.54 7.14 17.38
CA GLY A 39 -0.18 7.28 17.90
C GLY A 39 0.51 8.53 17.33
N ASP A 40 1.83 8.48 17.24
CA ASP A 40 2.69 9.57 16.72
C ASP A 40 2.90 9.53 15.20
N GLY A 41 2.40 8.47 14.52
CA GLY A 41 2.57 8.27 13.10
C GLY A 41 3.96 7.80 12.68
N ALA A 42 4.83 7.37 13.62
CA ALA A 42 6.17 6.86 13.33
C ALA A 42 6.18 5.44 12.76
N GLN A 43 5.05 4.73 12.78
CA GLN A 43 4.96 3.38 12.23
C GLN A 43 5.33 3.36 10.74
N ILE A 44 6.23 2.47 10.35
CA ILE A 44 6.76 2.38 8.99
C ILE A 44 6.06 1.24 8.22
N ARG A 45 5.60 1.55 7.02
CA ARG A 45 4.94 0.60 6.10
C ARG A 45 5.55 0.70 4.70
N ALA A 46 5.56 -0.44 4.01
CA ALA A 46 5.78 -0.50 2.57
C ALA A 46 4.43 -0.62 1.87
N TRP A 47 4.15 0.23 0.89
CA TRP A 47 2.86 0.29 0.18
C TRP A 47 3.00 -0.31 -1.21
N CYS A 48 2.08 -1.19 -1.60
CA CYS A 48 2.10 -1.87 -2.88
C CYS A 48 0.83 -1.53 -3.67
N TYR A 49 0.98 -0.93 -4.85
CA TYR A 49 -0.17 -0.66 -5.71
C TYR A 49 -0.76 -1.96 -6.26
N VAL A 50 -2.08 -2.00 -6.42
CA VAL A 50 -2.81 -3.23 -6.74
C VAL A 50 -2.36 -3.86 -8.05
N ASP A 51 -2.02 -3.09 -9.08
CA ASP A 51 -1.59 -3.63 -10.36
C ASP A 51 -0.23 -4.35 -10.25
N ASP A 52 0.69 -3.85 -9.43
CA ASP A 52 1.94 -4.55 -9.14
C ASP A 52 1.67 -5.87 -8.41
N PHE A 53 0.72 -5.88 -7.48
CA PHE A 53 0.33 -7.10 -6.79
C PHE A 53 -0.25 -8.13 -7.75
N VAL A 54 -1.15 -7.70 -8.66
CA VAL A 54 -1.75 -8.55 -9.70
C VAL A 54 -0.69 -9.08 -10.67
N ASP A 55 0.23 -8.22 -11.16
CA ASP A 55 1.34 -8.68 -12.04
C ASP A 55 2.15 -9.79 -11.37
N CYS A 56 2.47 -9.65 -10.07
CA CYS A 56 3.19 -10.69 -9.34
C CYS A 56 2.40 -12.00 -9.24
N ILE A 57 1.09 -11.95 -8.96
CA ILE A 57 0.23 -13.14 -8.94
C ILE A 57 0.21 -13.81 -10.30
N LEU A 58 0.05 -13.05 -11.39
CA LEU A 58 0.05 -13.61 -12.74
C LEU A 58 1.38 -14.28 -13.10
N ARG A 59 2.50 -13.75 -12.61
CA ARG A 59 3.82 -14.41 -12.76
C ARG A 59 3.91 -15.70 -11.95
N CYS A 60 3.37 -15.72 -10.74
CA CYS A 60 3.28 -16.95 -9.94
C CYS A 60 2.51 -18.06 -10.69
N LEU A 61 1.40 -17.71 -11.34
CA LEU A 61 0.57 -18.67 -12.08
C LEU A 61 1.24 -19.21 -13.36
N LYS A 62 2.17 -18.45 -13.94
CA LYS A 62 2.85 -18.79 -15.20
C LYS A 62 4.22 -19.45 -15.01
N SER A 63 4.74 -19.53 -13.79
CA SER A 63 6.10 -19.99 -13.51
C SER A 63 6.10 -21.31 -12.76
N ASP A 64 6.66 -22.36 -13.36
CA ASP A 64 6.87 -23.64 -12.69
C ASP A 64 7.78 -23.48 -11.46
N ASN A 65 8.70 -22.51 -11.48
CA ASN A 65 9.60 -22.19 -10.36
C ASN A 65 8.85 -21.60 -9.14
N ALA A 66 7.59 -21.26 -9.26
CA ALA A 66 6.77 -20.76 -8.16
C ALA A 66 6.12 -21.88 -7.35
N VAL A 67 5.99 -23.08 -7.92
CA VAL A 67 5.30 -24.21 -7.28
C VAL A 67 6.02 -24.63 -6.01
N GLY A 68 5.27 -24.74 -4.92
CA GLY A 68 5.79 -25.08 -3.59
C GLY A 68 6.42 -23.90 -2.82
N GLU A 69 6.49 -22.71 -3.45
CA GLU A 69 7.15 -21.54 -2.89
C GLU A 69 6.18 -20.58 -2.18
N SER A 70 6.75 -19.76 -1.30
CA SER A 70 6.03 -18.67 -0.62
C SER A 70 6.68 -17.33 -0.96
N PHE A 71 5.85 -16.34 -1.40
CA PHE A 71 6.31 -15.03 -1.82
C PHE A 71 5.71 -13.91 -0.97
N ASN A 72 6.56 -13.01 -0.48
CA ASN A 72 6.10 -11.72 0.04
C ASN A 72 5.98 -10.75 -1.14
N ILE A 73 4.80 -10.19 -1.34
CA ILE A 73 4.55 -9.25 -2.43
C ILE A 73 4.37 -7.84 -1.85
N GLY A 74 5.21 -6.92 -2.29
CA GLY A 74 5.20 -5.53 -1.85
C GLY A 74 6.13 -4.64 -2.68
N ASN A 75 6.13 -3.35 -2.42
CA ASN A 75 7.04 -2.40 -3.05
C ASN A 75 8.06 -1.88 -2.03
N PRO A 76 9.33 -2.31 -2.08
CA PRO A 76 10.37 -1.87 -1.15
C PRO A 76 10.83 -0.42 -1.38
N ARG A 77 10.37 0.25 -2.46
CA ARG A 77 10.66 1.66 -2.75
C ARG A 77 9.63 2.61 -2.12
N ALA A 78 8.41 2.15 -1.91
CA ALA A 78 7.33 2.91 -1.31
C ALA A 78 7.25 2.67 0.21
N VAL A 79 8.38 2.90 0.91
CA VAL A 79 8.50 2.76 2.36
C VAL A 79 8.43 4.14 3.00
N ILE A 80 7.44 4.32 3.87
CA ILE A 80 7.18 5.63 4.49
C ILE A 80 6.53 5.45 5.87
N THR A 81 6.66 6.44 6.73
CA THR A 81 5.91 6.51 8.01
C THR A 81 4.43 6.81 7.74
N ILE A 82 3.55 6.50 8.69
CA ILE A 82 2.13 6.84 8.57
C ILE A 82 1.92 8.36 8.50
N LEU A 83 2.69 9.13 9.27
CA LEU A 83 2.69 10.60 9.16
C LEU A 83 3.15 11.06 7.77
N GLY A 84 4.26 10.49 7.28
CA GLY A 84 4.76 10.79 5.93
C GLY A 84 3.76 10.44 4.83
N LEU A 85 3.01 9.34 4.99
CA LEU A 85 1.93 8.97 4.08
C LEU A 85 0.82 10.03 4.04
N ALA A 86 0.35 10.48 5.21
CA ALA A 86 -0.68 11.53 5.28
C ALA A 86 -0.20 12.83 4.61
N GLN A 87 1.05 13.22 4.85
CA GLN A 87 1.67 14.38 4.19
C GLN A 87 1.81 14.20 2.67
N ALA A 88 2.20 13.00 2.21
CA ALA A 88 2.29 12.69 0.78
C ALA A 88 0.91 12.78 0.11
N VAL A 89 -0.13 12.22 0.73
CA VAL A 89 -1.51 12.32 0.24
C VAL A 89 -1.96 13.78 0.12
N CYS A 90 -1.77 14.60 1.17
CA CYS A 90 -2.11 16.02 1.12
C CYS A 90 -1.36 16.75 0.01
N ARG A 91 -0.06 16.50 -0.14
CA ARG A 91 0.78 17.11 -1.17
C ARG A 91 0.33 16.71 -2.59
N VAL A 92 0.16 15.41 -2.84
CA VAL A 92 -0.21 14.88 -4.17
C VAL A 92 -1.57 15.38 -4.60
N LEU A 93 -2.54 15.44 -3.68
CA LEU A 93 -3.91 15.87 -3.98
C LEU A 93 -4.13 17.39 -3.81
N ASN A 94 -3.08 18.13 -3.46
CA ASN A 94 -3.16 19.56 -3.17
C ASN A 94 -4.26 19.91 -2.15
N SER A 95 -4.39 19.05 -1.13
CA SER A 95 -5.43 19.15 -0.09
C SER A 95 -5.01 20.08 1.05
N LYS A 96 -6.00 20.78 1.61
CA LYS A 96 -5.85 21.64 2.81
C LYS A 96 -6.15 20.88 4.11
N SER A 97 -6.30 19.57 4.07
CA SER A 97 -6.60 18.75 5.24
C SER A 97 -5.57 18.95 6.35
N ALA A 98 -6.06 19.26 7.53
CA ALA A 98 -5.24 19.26 8.74
C ALA A 98 -4.97 17.82 9.20
N ILE A 99 -3.78 17.58 9.76
CA ILE A 99 -3.41 16.28 10.35
C ILE A 99 -3.50 16.40 11.86
N THR A 100 -4.19 15.47 12.51
CA THR A 100 -4.32 15.38 13.97
C THR A 100 -3.93 13.99 14.47
N PHE A 101 -3.62 13.92 15.78
CA PHE A 101 -3.20 12.68 16.41
C PHE A 101 -4.18 12.28 17.50
N VAL A 102 -4.43 10.98 17.63
CA VAL A 102 -5.25 10.38 18.68
C VAL A 102 -4.45 9.26 19.36
N PRO A 103 -4.87 8.77 20.53
CA PRO A 103 -4.16 7.68 21.20
C PRO A 103 -3.89 6.50 20.27
N GLU A 104 -2.74 5.86 20.48
CA GLU A 104 -2.35 4.67 19.71
C GLU A 104 -3.31 3.51 19.92
N LEU A 105 -3.36 2.61 18.94
CA LEU A 105 -4.10 1.35 19.05
C LEU A 105 -3.36 0.40 20.00
N SER A 106 -4.10 -0.42 20.73
CA SER A 106 -3.57 -1.35 21.73
C SER A 106 -2.55 -2.37 21.17
N ALA A 107 -2.53 -2.59 19.87
CA ALA A 107 -1.58 -3.45 19.18
C ALA A 107 -1.30 -2.89 17.79
N ASP A 108 -0.14 -2.25 17.61
CA ASP A 108 0.33 -1.82 16.30
C ASP A 108 1.77 -2.31 16.06
N ILE A 109 2.09 -2.55 14.80
CA ILE A 109 3.42 -3.01 14.37
C ILE A 109 4.25 -1.77 14.02
N ALA A 110 5.36 -1.56 14.73
CA ALA A 110 6.23 -0.41 14.48
C ALA A 110 6.81 -0.40 13.04
N ILE A 111 7.26 -1.56 12.53
CA ILE A 111 7.88 -1.66 11.20
C ILE A 111 7.32 -2.88 10.46
N ARG A 112 6.78 -2.66 9.25
CA ARG A 112 6.33 -3.73 8.35
C ARG A 112 6.85 -3.48 6.94
N ILE A 113 8.01 -4.07 6.61
CA ILE A 113 8.68 -3.98 5.32
C ILE A 113 8.94 -5.40 4.79
N PRO A 114 8.46 -5.77 3.57
CA PRO A 114 8.70 -7.09 3.02
C PRO A 114 10.10 -7.25 2.47
N SER A 115 10.69 -8.44 2.66
CA SER A 115 11.77 -8.88 1.78
C SER A 115 11.15 -9.46 0.50
N VAL A 116 11.38 -8.79 -0.62
CA VAL A 116 10.85 -9.18 -1.95
C VAL A 116 11.90 -9.85 -2.82
N LYS A 117 13.06 -10.20 -2.26
CA LYS A 117 14.17 -10.80 -3.00
C LYS A 117 13.76 -12.04 -3.77
N LYS A 118 12.97 -12.93 -3.16
CA LYS A 118 12.50 -14.17 -3.81
C LYS A 118 11.63 -13.87 -5.04
N CYS A 119 10.75 -12.86 -4.99
CA CYS A 119 9.97 -12.44 -6.17
C CYS A 119 10.87 -11.97 -7.31
N SER A 120 11.91 -11.20 -6.99
CA SER A 120 12.88 -10.74 -8.00
C SER A 120 13.66 -11.92 -8.60
N ASP A 121 14.16 -12.84 -7.77
CA ASP A 121 15.04 -13.92 -8.21
C ASP A 121 14.29 -14.98 -9.03
N LEU A 122 13.12 -15.43 -8.57
CA LEU A 122 12.40 -16.55 -9.19
C LEU A 122 11.35 -16.12 -10.21
N LEU A 123 10.79 -14.91 -10.08
CA LEU A 123 9.70 -14.43 -10.93
C LEU A 123 10.10 -13.22 -11.80
N SER A 124 11.34 -12.73 -11.67
CA SER A 124 11.79 -11.49 -12.31
C SER A 124 10.82 -10.33 -12.05
N PHE A 125 10.18 -10.34 -10.87
CA PHE A 125 9.19 -9.32 -10.49
C PHE A 125 9.86 -8.16 -9.75
N ARG A 126 9.45 -6.96 -10.12
CA ARG A 126 9.73 -5.71 -9.38
C ARG A 126 8.52 -4.81 -9.48
N ALA A 127 8.10 -4.25 -8.35
CA ALA A 127 7.06 -3.24 -8.34
C ALA A 127 7.48 -2.02 -9.18
N LYS A 128 6.54 -1.43 -9.91
CA LYS A 128 6.78 -0.34 -10.88
C LYS A 128 6.12 0.96 -10.46
N VAL A 129 4.91 0.88 -9.89
CA VAL A 129 4.11 2.05 -9.54
C VAL A 129 4.68 2.71 -8.29
N ASP A 130 5.03 3.99 -8.41
CA ASP A 130 5.50 4.78 -7.29
C ASP A 130 4.33 5.25 -6.42
N LEU A 131 4.62 5.62 -5.16
CA LEU A 131 3.56 5.95 -4.19
C LEU A 131 2.68 7.11 -4.66
N ASP A 132 3.28 8.16 -5.20
CA ASP A 132 2.56 9.35 -5.66
C ASP A 132 1.60 9.00 -6.81
N GLU A 133 2.06 8.26 -7.81
CA GLU A 133 1.24 7.76 -8.93
C GLU A 133 0.09 6.89 -8.42
N GLY A 134 0.37 5.97 -7.49
CA GLY A 134 -0.66 5.11 -6.91
C GLY A 134 -1.72 5.89 -6.11
N ILE A 135 -1.31 6.96 -5.40
CA ILE A 135 -2.23 7.87 -4.71
C ILE A 135 -3.15 8.58 -5.72
N GLU A 136 -2.58 9.15 -6.79
CA GLU A 136 -3.34 9.84 -7.85
C GLU A 136 -4.37 8.92 -8.49
N ASN A 137 -3.95 7.72 -8.94
CA ASN A 137 -4.82 6.74 -9.59
C ASN A 137 -5.96 6.28 -8.65
N THR A 138 -5.64 6.06 -7.37
CA THR A 138 -6.64 5.69 -6.37
C THR A 138 -7.63 6.84 -6.13
N ALA A 139 -7.15 8.08 -6.08
CA ALA A 139 -7.98 9.26 -5.88
C ALA A 139 -8.94 9.51 -7.06
N VAL A 140 -8.49 9.28 -8.30
CA VAL A 140 -9.35 9.36 -9.50
C VAL A 140 -10.50 8.37 -9.35
N TRP A 141 -10.19 7.11 -9.04
CA TRP A 141 -11.21 6.09 -8.88
C TRP A 141 -12.21 6.41 -7.75
N ILE A 142 -11.72 6.90 -6.61
CA ILE A 142 -12.60 7.30 -5.49
C ILE A 142 -13.55 8.43 -5.92
N LYS A 143 -13.08 9.43 -6.66
CA LYS A 143 -13.94 10.54 -7.16
C LYS A 143 -15.03 10.06 -8.10
N GLU A 144 -14.77 9.06 -8.91
CA GLU A 144 -15.72 8.51 -9.88
C GLU A 144 -16.75 7.56 -9.25
N ASN A 145 -16.49 7.04 -8.04
CA ASN A 145 -17.32 6.03 -7.38
C ASN A 145 -17.86 6.48 -6.00
N LEU A 146 -17.67 7.73 -5.62
CA LEU A 146 -18.33 8.39 -4.50
C LEU A 146 -19.62 9.05 -4.97
#